data_da86e464454af84d732411deaad37d62
#
_entry.id   da86e464454af84d732411deaad37d62
#
_cell.length_a   1.000
_cell.length_b   1.000
_cell.length_c   1.000
_cell.angle_alpha   90.00
_cell.angle_beta   90.00
_cell.angle_gamma   90.00
#
_symmetry.space_group_name_H-M   'P 1'
#
loop_
_entity.id
_entity.type
_entity.pdbx_description
1 polymer ?
#
loop_
_entity_poly.entity_id
_entity_poly.type
_entity_poly.pdbx_seq_one_letter_code
_entity_poly.pdbx_strand_id
1 'polypeptide(L)'
;MIAPTRMLAAALLATSLSAHAQSPLPALVQADGALNPAWRFVGFPKAKADLPPTRFEAGRVDGTPAVQVVTASSYGTLVQDWAGTAPARLQWRWRLDAPLSGGQSAPDILTKAGDDAALKVCVMFDHALDRVPFVERTVLRIARSVSGEPLPAATVCYVWDSTHPALTQGPNPYTKRVRFISLQGQGAPLARWVNESRDVAQDFATLFADELPTGAAVPRITRVLVGADSDNTASTSSGWVVDLRWAERGP
;
A
#
# COMPACT_ATOMS: atom_id res chain seq x y z
N MET A 1 -26.24 -67.69 33.46
CA MET A 1 -24.99 -66.91 33.34
C MET A 1 -25.20 -65.92 32.24
N ILE A 2 -25.41 -64.67 32.62
CA ILE A 2 -25.71 -63.55 31.69
C ILE A 2 -24.46 -62.63 31.67
N ALA A 3 -23.79 -62.52 30.52
CA ALA A 3 -22.61 -61.64 30.34
C ALA A 3 -23.02 -60.18 30.15
N PRO A 4 -22.30 -59.21 30.73
CA PRO A 4 -22.63 -57.77 30.51
C PRO A 4 -21.98 -57.26 29.28
N THR A 5 -22.80 -56.66 28.44
CA THR A 5 -22.38 -55.88 27.21
C THR A 5 -21.77 -54.54 27.62
N ARG A 6 -20.49 -54.33 27.33
CA ARG A 6 -19.81 -53.06 27.53
C ARG A 6 -20.11 -52.12 26.33
N MET A 7 -20.84 -51.02 26.58
CA MET A 7 -20.95 -49.90 25.66
C MET A 7 -19.68 -49.05 25.70
N LEU A 8 -18.97 -48.96 24.58
CA LEU A 8 -17.91 -47.98 24.37
C LEU A 8 -18.57 -46.64 23.97
N ALA A 9 -18.46 -45.67 24.82
CA ALA A 9 -18.81 -44.28 24.47
C ALA A 9 -17.63 -43.65 23.73
N ALA A 10 -17.79 -43.37 22.45
CA ALA A 10 -16.83 -42.58 21.64
C ALA A 10 -17.04 -41.08 21.92
N ALA A 11 -16.12 -40.46 22.61
CA ALA A 11 -16.09 -39.02 22.81
C ALA A 11 -15.55 -38.36 21.52
N LEU A 12 -16.41 -37.69 20.78
CA LEU A 12 -16.02 -36.79 19.68
C LEU A 12 -15.39 -35.51 20.28
N LEU A 13 -14.09 -35.39 20.20
CA LEU A 13 -13.42 -34.09 20.42
C LEU A 13 -13.70 -33.19 19.23
N ALA A 14 -14.59 -32.22 19.40
CA ALA A 14 -14.76 -31.11 18.46
C ALA A 14 -13.60 -30.12 18.66
N THR A 15 -12.59 -30.19 17.81
CA THR A 15 -11.55 -29.16 17.72
C THR A 15 -12.16 -27.92 17.08
N SER A 16 -12.54 -26.94 17.89
CA SER A 16 -12.92 -25.60 17.41
C SER A 16 -11.68 -24.93 16.83
N LEU A 17 -11.59 -24.87 15.48
CA LEU A 17 -10.66 -23.96 14.82
C LEU A 17 -11.13 -22.54 15.13
N SER A 18 -10.45 -21.87 16.04
CA SER A 18 -10.60 -20.42 16.24
C SER A 18 -10.05 -19.73 15.00
N ALA A 19 -10.93 -19.30 14.10
CA ALA A 19 -10.55 -18.36 13.04
C ALA A 19 -10.06 -17.07 13.73
N HIS A 20 -8.75 -16.84 13.71
CA HIS A 20 -8.19 -15.58 14.19
C HIS A 20 -8.69 -14.48 13.25
N ALA A 21 -9.67 -13.70 13.71
CA ALA A 21 -10.11 -12.51 13.01
C ALA A 21 -8.90 -11.56 12.85
N GLN A 22 -8.58 -11.21 11.62
CA GLN A 22 -7.49 -10.27 11.35
C GLN A 22 -7.87 -8.90 11.90
N SER A 23 -6.91 -8.22 12.56
CA SER A 23 -7.15 -6.89 13.09
C SER A 23 -7.51 -5.91 11.97
N PRO A 24 -8.55 -5.08 12.13
CA PRO A 24 -8.87 -4.06 11.14
C PRO A 24 -7.74 -3.03 11.03
N LEU A 25 -7.64 -2.37 9.89
CA LEU A 25 -6.79 -1.19 9.77
C LEU A 25 -7.35 -0.06 10.65
N PRO A 26 -6.52 0.63 11.45
CA PRO A 26 -6.97 1.79 12.19
C PRO A 26 -7.39 2.91 11.23
N ALA A 27 -8.43 3.66 11.59
CA ALA A 27 -8.83 4.83 10.80
C ALA A 27 -7.66 5.82 10.69
N LEU A 28 -7.54 6.51 9.54
CA LEU A 28 -6.50 7.53 9.33
C LEU A 28 -6.71 8.75 10.25
N VAL A 29 -7.96 9.11 10.49
CA VAL A 29 -8.34 10.23 11.38
C VAL A 29 -9.13 9.66 12.55
N GLN A 30 -8.81 10.10 13.77
CA GLN A 30 -9.51 9.72 15.01
C GLN A 30 -10.85 10.43 15.13
N ALA A 31 -11.70 9.99 16.07
CA ALA A 31 -13.00 10.58 16.32
C ALA A 31 -12.95 12.06 16.76
N ASP A 32 -11.86 12.47 17.42
CA ASP A 32 -11.58 13.85 17.81
C ASP A 32 -11.09 14.74 16.65
N GLY A 33 -10.89 14.16 15.45
CA GLY A 33 -10.41 14.86 14.26
C GLY A 33 -8.88 14.92 14.13
N ALA A 34 -8.12 14.32 15.02
CA ALA A 34 -6.67 14.27 14.93
C ALA A 34 -6.18 13.15 13.99
N LEU A 35 -4.97 13.30 13.45
CA LEU A 35 -4.29 12.22 12.75
C LEU A 35 -4.06 11.04 13.71
N ASN A 36 -4.42 9.83 13.30
CA ASN A 36 -4.28 8.67 14.16
C ASN A 36 -2.80 8.30 14.33
N PRO A 37 -2.25 8.30 15.57
CA PRO A 37 -0.83 8.02 15.83
C PRO A 37 -0.40 6.59 15.52
N ALA A 38 -1.33 5.68 15.24
CA ALA A 38 -1.02 4.36 14.71
C ALA A 38 -0.38 4.42 13.31
N TRP A 39 -0.59 5.51 12.57
CA TRP A 39 0.05 5.77 11.30
C TRP A 39 1.32 6.59 11.51
N ARG A 40 2.48 5.94 11.40
CA ARG A 40 3.77 6.64 11.58
C ARG A 40 4.26 7.23 10.26
N PHE A 41 4.84 8.41 10.34
CA PHE A 41 5.51 9.03 9.20
C PHE A 41 6.83 8.31 8.88
N VAL A 42 7.06 8.08 7.58
CA VAL A 42 8.32 7.56 7.03
C VAL A 42 8.72 8.42 5.84
N GLY A 43 9.84 9.10 5.96
CA GLY A 43 10.47 9.87 4.90
C GLY A 43 11.57 9.11 4.17
N PHE A 44 12.40 9.82 3.43
CA PHE A 44 13.59 9.24 2.83
C PHE A 44 14.59 8.76 3.90
N PRO A 45 15.41 7.73 3.56
CA PRO A 45 16.55 7.36 4.38
C PRO A 45 17.47 8.57 4.64
N LYS A 46 18.20 8.55 5.77
CA LYS A 46 19.07 9.64 6.23
C LYS A 46 20.05 10.18 5.18
N ALA A 47 20.42 9.36 4.17
CA ALA A 47 21.28 9.77 3.06
C ALA A 47 20.67 10.87 2.16
N LYS A 48 19.36 11.13 2.25
CA LYS A 48 18.63 12.20 1.54
C LYS A 48 17.83 13.06 2.52
N ALA A 49 18.40 13.33 3.70
CA ALA A 49 17.74 14.06 4.78
C ALA A 49 17.38 15.52 4.41
N ASP A 50 17.98 16.07 3.35
CA ASP A 50 17.72 17.42 2.88
C ASP A 50 16.43 17.56 2.07
N LEU A 51 15.80 16.44 1.68
CA LEU A 51 14.51 16.48 0.97
C LEU A 51 13.38 16.83 1.95
N PRO A 52 12.54 17.81 1.61
CA PRO A 52 11.39 18.16 2.43
C PRO A 52 10.46 16.95 2.63
N PRO A 53 9.82 16.80 3.78
CA PRO A 53 8.80 15.77 3.98
C PRO A 53 7.50 16.15 3.26
N THR A 54 6.83 15.16 2.67
CA THR A 54 5.42 15.30 2.31
C THR A 54 4.60 15.54 3.57
N ARG A 55 3.66 16.50 3.52
CA ARG A 55 2.83 16.88 4.67
C ARG A 55 1.55 16.05 4.71
N PHE A 56 1.19 15.62 5.92
CA PHE A 56 -0.02 14.88 6.23
C PHE A 56 -0.75 15.60 7.35
N GLU A 57 -1.93 16.10 7.07
CA GLU A 57 -2.73 16.85 8.05
C GLU A 57 -4.15 16.29 8.12
N ALA A 58 -4.64 16.07 9.32
CA ALA A 58 -6.04 15.74 9.51
C ALA A 58 -6.90 16.99 9.28
N GLY A 59 -7.96 16.85 8.49
CA GLY A 59 -8.83 17.97 8.17
C GLY A 59 -10.21 17.52 7.71
N ARG A 60 -10.97 18.45 7.15
CA ARG A 60 -12.29 18.17 6.57
C ARG A 60 -12.41 18.73 5.17
N VAL A 61 -12.95 17.94 4.26
CA VAL A 61 -13.33 18.39 2.91
C VAL A 61 -14.72 17.82 2.60
N ASP A 62 -15.63 18.66 2.12
CA ASP A 62 -17.05 18.33 1.89
C ASP A 62 -17.71 17.67 3.12
N GLY A 63 -17.41 18.17 4.34
CA GLY A 63 -17.90 17.61 5.59
C GLY A 63 -17.28 16.27 6.03
N THR A 64 -16.44 15.64 5.20
CA THR A 64 -15.80 14.36 5.49
C THR A 64 -14.46 14.56 6.20
N PRO A 65 -14.25 13.99 7.40
CA PRO A 65 -12.93 13.95 8.02
C PRO A 65 -11.99 13.07 7.20
N ALA A 66 -10.82 13.58 6.84
CA ALA A 66 -9.86 12.89 5.99
C ALA A 66 -8.43 13.37 6.26
N VAL A 67 -7.44 12.66 5.75
CA VAL A 67 -6.06 13.11 5.74
C VAL A 67 -5.78 13.85 4.45
N GLN A 68 -5.38 15.11 4.56
CA GLN A 68 -4.80 15.88 3.47
C GLN A 68 -3.35 15.43 3.26
N VAL A 69 -2.99 15.23 1.99
CA VAL A 69 -1.64 14.88 1.56
C VAL A 69 -1.17 15.95 0.61
N VAL A 70 -0.09 16.65 0.98
CA VAL A 70 0.48 17.74 0.18
C VAL A 70 1.95 17.46 -0.05
N THR A 71 2.35 17.40 -1.31
CA THR A 71 3.75 17.27 -1.72
C THR A 71 4.24 18.54 -2.40
N ALA A 72 5.50 18.93 -2.17
CA ALA A 72 6.16 20.09 -2.77
C ALA A 72 7.67 19.79 -2.81
N SER A 73 8.15 19.28 -3.94
CA SER A 73 9.53 18.79 -4.11
C SER A 73 9.91 17.83 -2.97
N SER A 74 8.99 16.96 -2.55
CA SER A 74 9.05 16.26 -1.28
C SER A 74 8.74 14.77 -1.44
N TYR A 75 9.11 14.00 -0.40
CA TYR A 75 8.78 12.58 -0.29
C TYR A 75 8.26 12.28 1.12
N GLY A 76 7.28 11.38 1.21
CA GLY A 76 6.85 10.87 2.50
C GLY A 76 5.65 9.94 2.42
N THR A 77 5.54 9.09 3.44
CA THR A 77 4.43 8.15 3.59
C THR A 77 3.97 8.06 5.04
N LEU A 78 2.69 7.87 5.24
CA LEU A 78 2.12 7.35 6.49
C LEU A 78 2.07 5.83 6.37
N VAL A 79 2.66 5.13 7.32
CA VAL A 79 2.80 3.67 7.32
C VAL A 79 2.10 3.07 8.53
N GLN A 80 1.30 2.03 8.28
CA GLN A 80 0.71 1.18 9.29
C GLN A 80 1.28 -0.23 9.18
N ASP A 81 1.89 -0.72 10.24
CA ASP A 81 2.26 -2.13 10.34
C ASP A 81 0.98 -2.98 10.44
N TRP A 82 0.87 -3.96 9.57
CA TRP A 82 -0.27 -4.87 9.54
C TRP A 82 0.19 -6.22 9.03
N ALA A 83 -0.01 -7.27 9.80
CA ALA A 83 0.47 -8.60 9.47
C ALA A 83 -0.68 -9.59 9.27
N GLY A 84 -0.77 -10.17 8.09
CA GLY A 84 -1.79 -11.16 7.78
C GLY A 84 -1.76 -11.64 6.34
N THR A 85 -2.58 -12.65 6.04
CA THR A 85 -2.92 -12.99 4.66
C THR A 85 -3.81 -11.88 4.10
N ALA A 86 -3.67 -11.57 2.80
CA ALA A 86 -4.50 -10.55 2.18
C ALA A 86 -5.99 -10.90 2.38
N PRO A 87 -6.77 -10.04 3.06
CA PRO A 87 -8.22 -10.14 3.06
C PRO A 87 -8.73 -9.95 1.64
N ALA A 88 -10.03 -10.13 1.44
CA ALA A 88 -10.57 -10.14 0.11
C ALA A 88 -10.32 -8.86 -0.67
N ARG A 89 -10.48 -7.71 -0.06
CA ARG A 89 -10.34 -6.43 -0.76
C ARG A 89 -9.81 -5.34 0.16
N LEU A 90 -8.90 -4.49 -0.38
CA LEU A 90 -8.58 -3.20 0.20
C LEU A 90 -9.51 -2.15 -0.40
N GLN A 91 -10.16 -1.37 0.45
CA GLN A 91 -11.06 -0.29 0.05
C GLN A 91 -10.60 1.02 0.65
N TRP A 92 -10.77 2.12 -0.11
CA TRP A 92 -10.56 3.49 0.33
C TRP A 92 -11.30 4.48 -0.55
N ARG A 93 -11.34 5.73 -0.11
CA ARG A 93 -11.70 6.85 -0.95
C ARG A 93 -10.54 7.81 -0.99
N TRP A 94 -10.33 8.38 -2.14
CA TRP A 94 -9.38 9.45 -2.33
C TRP A 94 -9.95 10.55 -3.23
N ARG A 95 -9.34 11.72 -3.15
CA ARG A 95 -9.69 12.90 -3.94
C ARG A 95 -8.40 13.64 -4.26
N LEU A 96 -8.18 13.98 -5.50
CA LEU A 96 -7.07 14.83 -5.92
C LEU A 96 -7.62 16.22 -6.23
N ASP A 97 -7.12 17.24 -5.52
CA ASP A 97 -7.51 18.64 -5.75
C ASP A 97 -6.59 19.30 -6.77
N ALA A 98 -5.28 19.01 -6.70
CA ALA A 98 -4.28 19.48 -7.66
C ALA A 98 -3.36 18.32 -8.06
N PRO A 99 -3.25 18.00 -9.35
CA PRO A 99 -2.29 17.01 -9.85
C PRO A 99 -0.87 17.56 -9.77
N LEU A 100 0.13 16.71 -9.99
CA LEU A 100 1.53 17.12 -10.07
C LEU A 100 1.69 18.22 -11.12
N SER A 101 2.19 19.37 -10.71
CA SER A 101 2.35 20.57 -11.56
C SER A 101 3.42 21.51 -11.03
N GLY A 102 3.83 22.49 -11.85
CA GLY A 102 4.78 23.54 -11.46
C GLY A 102 6.22 23.05 -11.29
N GLY A 103 6.53 21.82 -11.71
CA GLY A 103 7.85 21.22 -11.58
C GLY A 103 8.84 21.64 -12.68
N GLN A 104 10.07 21.20 -12.50
CA GLN A 104 11.18 21.42 -13.47
C GLN A 104 11.13 20.44 -14.64
N SER A 105 10.48 19.28 -14.46
CA SER A 105 10.24 18.27 -15.49
C SER A 105 8.79 17.76 -15.43
N ALA A 106 8.33 17.19 -16.54
CA ALA A 106 7.01 16.58 -16.58
C ALA A 106 7.01 15.28 -15.73
N PRO A 107 5.97 15.04 -14.91
CA PRO A 107 5.81 13.77 -14.22
C PRO A 107 5.60 12.65 -15.25
N ASP A 108 6.33 11.56 -15.09
CA ASP A 108 6.24 10.35 -15.90
C ASP A 108 6.69 9.16 -15.04
N ILE A 109 5.74 8.49 -14.41
CA ILE A 109 5.98 7.40 -13.45
C ILE A 109 6.74 6.20 -14.06
N LEU A 110 6.86 6.14 -15.39
CA LEU A 110 7.61 5.12 -16.11
C LEU A 110 9.09 5.45 -16.29
N THR A 111 9.51 6.68 -15.94
CA THR A 111 10.89 7.15 -16.08
C THR A 111 11.48 7.58 -14.74
N LYS A 112 12.80 7.43 -14.56
CA LYS A 112 13.47 7.85 -13.32
C LYS A 112 13.37 9.36 -13.06
N ALA A 113 13.37 10.16 -14.10
CA ALA A 113 13.31 11.62 -13.98
C ALA A 113 11.90 12.11 -13.60
N GLY A 114 10.88 11.33 -13.87
CA GLY A 114 9.49 11.69 -13.63
C GLY A 114 8.77 10.76 -12.64
N ASP A 115 9.50 9.91 -11.89
CA ASP A 115 8.94 8.91 -10.95
C ASP A 115 8.35 9.57 -9.70
N ASP A 116 7.25 10.28 -9.91
CA ASP A 116 6.47 10.94 -8.86
C ASP A 116 5.00 10.53 -8.92
N ALA A 117 4.34 10.51 -7.78
CA ALA A 117 2.93 10.17 -7.66
C ALA A 117 2.16 11.21 -6.85
N ALA A 118 1.11 11.79 -7.44
CA ALA A 118 0.28 12.80 -6.76
C ALA A 118 -0.41 12.28 -5.50
N LEU A 119 -0.87 11.03 -5.53
CA LEU A 119 -1.36 10.24 -4.38
C LEU A 119 -1.05 8.77 -4.63
N LYS A 120 -0.73 8.04 -3.55
CA LYS A 120 -0.54 6.60 -3.60
C LYS A 120 -1.05 5.90 -2.33
N VAL A 121 -1.59 4.69 -2.53
CA VAL A 121 -1.86 3.70 -1.48
C VAL A 121 -1.09 2.46 -1.83
N CYS A 122 -0.22 1.98 -0.94
CA CYS A 122 0.58 0.80 -1.25
C CYS A 122 0.45 -0.29 -0.18
N VAL A 123 0.72 -1.51 -0.58
CA VAL A 123 0.74 -2.70 0.27
C VAL A 123 2.09 -3.39 0.14
N MET A 124 2.74 -3.63 1.26
CA MET A 124 4.03 -4.30 1.34
C MET A 124 3.85 -5.76 1.74
N PHE A 125 4.64 -6.63 1.13
CA PHE A 125 4.54 -8.08 1.30
C PHE A 125 5.83 -8.68 1.83
N ASP A 126 5.69 -9.74 2.64
CA ASP A 126 6.77 -10.63 3.06
C ASP A 126 7.12 -11.60 1.93
N HIS A 127 7.64 -11.04 0.84
CA HIS A 127 8.05 -11.84 -0.32
C HIS A 127 9.41 -12.50 -0.06
N ALA A 128 9.48 -13.81 -0.26
CA ALA A 128 10.66 -14.60 0.03
C ALA A 128 11.85 -14.15 -0.85
N LEU A 129 13.00 -13.86 -0.22
CA LEU A 129 14.18 -13.33 -0.91
C LEU A 129 14.79 -14.29 -1.93
N ASP A 130 14.59 -15.60 -1.77
CA ASP A 130 15.05 -16.61 -2.73
C ASP A 130 14.30 -16.57 -4.05
N ARG A 131 13.08 -16.00 -4.08
CA ARG A 131 12.29 -15.74 -5.30
C ARG A 131 12.69 -14.46 -6.02
N VAL A 132 13.41 -13.56 -5.34
CA VAL A 132 13.91 -12.31 -5.94
C VAL A 132 15.11 -12.61 -6.83
N PRO A 133 15.17 -12.08 -8.07
CA PRO A 133 16.34 -12.23 -8.95
C PRO A 133 17.65 -11.84 -8.26
N PHE A 134 18.74 -12.57 -8.53
CA PHE A 134 19.99 -12.48 -7.78
C PHE A 134 20.53 -11.04 -7.64
N VAL A 135 20.57 -10.30 -8.74
CA VAL A 135 21.08 -8.91 -8.74
C VAL A 135 20.23 -8.01 -7.85
N GLU A 136 18.92 -8.06 -8.01
CA GLU A 136 17.98 -7.25 -7.22
C GLU A 136 17.98 -7.63 -5.73
N ARG A 137 18.11 -8.92 -5.44
CA ARG A 137 18.28 -9.41 -4.07
C ARG A 137 19.53 -8.85 -3.39
N THR A 138 20.64 -8.77 -4.14
CA THR A 138 21.89 -8.19 -3.63
C THR A 138 21.73 -6.69 -3.38
N VAL A 139 21.15 -5.95 -4.32
CA VAL A 139 20.85 -4.51 -4.16
C VAL A 139 19.93 -4.27 -2.97
N LEU A 140 18.88 -5.08 -2.82
CA LEU A 140 17.94 -4.96 -1.69
C LEU A 140 18.61 -5.22 -0.33
N ARG A 141 19.52 -6.21 -0.24
CA ARG A 141 20.31 -6.47 0.98
C ARG A 141 21.18 -5.28 1.36
N ILE A 142 21.87 -4.68 0.39
CA ILE A 142 22.67 -3.47 0.62
C ILE A 142 21.76 -2.31 1.06
N ALA A 143 20.65 -2.07 0.35
CA ALA A 143 19.73 -1.01 0.69
C ALA A 143 19.15 -1.17 2.12
N ARG A 144 18.82 -2.39 2.54
CA ARG A 144 18.39 -2.70 3.92
C ARG A 144 19.47 -2.38 4.97
N SER A 145 20.74 -2.59 4.66
CA SER A 145 21.84 -2.34 5.61
C SER A 145 22.10 -0.85 5.83
N VAL A 146 21.72 0.02 4.88
CA VAL A 146 21.99 1.47 4.96
C VAL A 146 20.75 2.31 5.25
N SER A 147 19.54 1.80 4.98
CA SER A 147 18.32 2.58 5.13
C SER A 147 17.85 2.75 6.57
N GLY A 148 18.21 1.83 7.46
CA GLY A 148 17.66 1.74 8.81
C GLY A 148 16.18 1.32 8.86
N GLU A 149 15.54 1.08 7.71
CA GLU A 149 14.16 0.61 7.58
C GLU A 149 14.13 -0.81 6.97
N PRO A 150 13.22 -1.68 7.41
CA PRO A 150 13.04 -3.00 6.82
C PRO A 150 12.35 -2.88 5.45
N LEU A 151 13.13 -2.55 4.42
CA LEU A 151 12.62 -2.40 3.05
C LEU A 151 11.98 -3.72 2.58
N PRO A 152 10.75 -3.67 2.04
CA PRO A 152 10.04 -4.87 1.60
C PRO A 152 10.69 -5.48 0.36
N ALA A 153 10.54 -6.78 0.19
CA ALA A 153 10.99 -7.47 -1.03
C ALA A 153 9.97 -7.35 -2.17
N ALA A 154 8.74 -6.98 -1.87
CA ALA A 154 7.71 -6.67 -2.86
C ALA A 154 6.69 -5.67 -2.30
N THR A 155 6.30 -4.70 -3.12
CA THR A 155 5.28 -3.70 -2.83
C THR A 155 4.39 -3.53 -4.04
N VAL A 156 3.08 -3.54 -3.83
CA VAL A 156 2.07 -3.15 -4.83
C VAL A 156 1.60 -1.74 -4.48
N CYS A 157 1.70 -0.80 -5.41
CA CYS A 157 1.22 0.56 -5.24
C CYS A 157 0.06 0.86 -6.18
N TYR A 158 -0.99 1.42 -5.65
CA TYR A 158 -2.08 2.04 -6.37
C TYR A 158 -1.81 3.54 -6.41
N VAL A 159 -1.77 4.12 -7.61
CA VAL A 159 -1.36 5.51 -7.78
C VAL A 159 -2.43 6.33 -8.50
N TRP A 160 -2.50 7.61 -8.16
CA TRP A 160 -3.14 8.61 -8.98
C TRP A 160 -2.07 9.23 -9.86
N ASP A 161 -2.08 8.83 -11.13
CA ASP A 161 -1.10 9.27 -12.14
C ASP A 161 -1.57 10.57 -12.78
N SER A 162 -0.67 11.51 -12.92
CA SER A 162 -0.99 12.80 -13.53
C SER A 162 -0.87 12.82 -15.06
N THR A 163 -0.25 11.80 -15.65
CA THR A 163 0.17 11.80 -17.07
C THR A 163 -0.40 10.65 -17.88
N HIS A 164 -0.35 9.41 -17.38
CA HIS A 164 -0.78 8.24 -18.12
C HIS A 164 -2.26 7.94 -17.89
N PRO A 165 -2.89 7.16 -18.79
CA PRO A 165 -4.27 6.72 -18.59
C PRO A 165 -4.38 5.77 -17.38
N ALA A 166 -5.60 5.67 -16.83
CA ALA A 166 -5.91 4.66 -15.83
C ALA A 166 -5.58 3.24 -16.34
N LEU A 167 -5.23 2.36 -15.41
CA LEU A 167 -4.77 0.98 -15.63
C LEU A 167 -3.38 0.85 -16.26
N THR A 168 -2.64 1.95 -16.44
CA THR A 168 -1.20 1.85 -16.69
C THR A 168 -0.54 1.14 -15.50
N GLN A 169 0.31 0.16 -15.77
CA GLN A 169 0.97 -0.63 -14.74
C GLN A 169 2.40 -1.01 -15.12
N GLY A 170 3.23 -1.22 -14.14
CA GLY A 170 4.61 -1.63 -14.36
C GLY A 170 5.46 -1.61 -13.10
N PRO A 171 6.74 -1.94 -13.25
CA PRO A 171 7.71 -1.75 -12.18
C PRO A 171 8.08 -0.28 -12.04
N ASN A 172 8.40 0.13 -10.81
CA ASN A 172 9.04 1.41 -10.55
C ASN A 172 10.40 1.49 -11.28
N PRO A 173 10.76 2.61 -11.92
CA PRO A 173 11.95 2.73 -12.74
C PRO A 173 13.29 2.65 -11.95
N TYR A 174 13.25 2.83 -10.61
CA TYR A 174 14.43 2.65 -9.75
C TYR A 174 14.56 1.22 -9.22
N THR A 175 13.42 0.53 -9.02
CA THR A 175 13.43 -0.81 -8.44
C THR A 175 12.21 -1.64 -8.82
N LYS A 176 12.42 -2.87 -9.28
CA LYS A 176 11.31 -3.80 -9.51
C LYS A 176 10.68 -4.34 -8.21
N ARG A 177 11.18 -3.91 -7.04
CA ARG A 177 10.60 -4.27 -5.73
C ARG A 177 9.33 -3.49 -5.43
N VAL A 178 9.08 -2.42 -6.15
CA VAL A 178 7.83 -1.68 -6.17
C VAL A 178 7.22 -1.81 -7.57
N ARG A 179 5.96 -2.25 -7.64
CA ARG A 179 5.19 -2.31 -8.88
C ARG A 179 3.87 -1.59 -8.68
N PHE A 180 3.40 -0.88 -9.67
CA PHE A 180 2.24 -0.01 -9.54
C PHE A 180 1.13 -0.31 -10.55
N ILE A 181 -0.07 0.15 -10.20
CA ILE A 181 -1.25 0.25 -11.06
C ILE A 181 -1.79 1.67 -10.90
N SER A 182 -1.89 2.42 -11.99
CA SER A 182 -2.58 3.72 -12.02
C SER A 182 -4.09 3.48 -11.98
N LEU A 183 -4.75 3.73 -10.85
CA LEU A 183 -6.20 3.57 -10.76
C LEU A 183 -6.93 4.79 -11.32
N GLN A 184 -6.36 5.97 -11.09
CA GLN A 184 -6.79 7.23 -11.68
C GLN A 184 -5.64 7.75 -12.54
N GLY A 185 -5.95 8.35 -13.68
CA GLY A 185 -4.97 8.80 -14.66
C GLY A 185 -5.28 10.16 -15.22
N GLN A 186 -4.60 10.53 -16.30
CA GLN A 186 -4.85 11.77 -17.02
C GLN A 186 -6.34 11.89 -17.37
N GLY A 187 -6.93 13.05 -17.05
CA GLY A 187 -8.35 13.32 -17.28
C GLY A 187 -9.29 12.81 -16.18
N ALA A 188 -8.77 12.17 -15.14
CA ALA A 188 -9.58 11.82 -13.97
C ALA A 188 -10.18 13.08 -13.31
N PRO A 189 -11.41 12.99 -12.76
CA PRO A 189 -12.10 14.15 -12.20
C PRO A 189 -11.38 14.67 -10.97
N LEU A 190 -10.94 15.93 -10.99
CA LEU A 190 -10.35 16.60 -9.83
C LEU A 190 -11.43 17.10 -8.86
N ALA A 191 -11.01 17.30 -7.60
CA ALA A 191 -11.84 17.81 -6.52
C ALA A 191 -13.14 16.98 -6.28
N ARG A 192 -13.10 15.69 -6.56
CA ARG A 192 -14.20 14.75 -6.34
C ARG A 192 -13.71 13.48 -5.65
N TRP A 193 -14.52 12.94 -4.75
CA TRP A 193 -14.26 11.67 -4.12
C TRP A 193 -14.41 10.52 -5.11
N VAL A 194 -13.40 9.69 -5.20
CA VAL A 194 -13.39 8.43 -5.95
C VAL A 194 -13.25 7.27 -4.98
N ASN A 195 -14.10 6.25 -5.15
CA ASN A 195 -14.07 5.03 -4.34
C ASN A 195 -13.23 3.98 -5.05
N GLU A 196 -12.31 3.37 -4.32
CA GLU A 196 -11.49 2.27 -4.81
C GLU A 196 -11.78 0.98 -4.04
N SER A 197 -11.66 -0.14 -4.74
CA SER A 197 -11.79 -1.47 -4.17
C SER A 197 -10.94 -2.46 -4.96
N ARG A 198 -9.84 -2.94 -4.36
CA ARG A 198 -8.85 -3.79 -5.04
C ARG A 198 -8.72 -5.16 -4.38
N ASP A 199 -8.69 -6.21 -5.19
CA ASP A 199 -8.24 -7.53 -4.75
C ASP A 199 -6.71 -7.54 -4.75
N VAL A 200 -6.12 -7.23 -3.60
CA VAL A 200 -4.68 -7.04 -3.46
C VAL A 200 -3.89 -8.32 -3.73
N ALA A 201 -4.47 -9.48 -3.45
CA ALA A 201 -3.85 -10.76 -3.74
C ALA A 201 -3.80 -11.03 -5.25
N GLN A 202 -4.87 -10.74 -5.95
CA GLN A 202 -4.93 -10.86 -7.41
C GLN A 202 -3.97 -9.88 -8.09
N ASP A 203 -3.92 -8.63 -7.62
CA ASP A 203 -3.01 -7.61 -8.15
C ASP A 203 -1.53 -8.01 -7.93
N PHE A 204 -1.21 -8.54 -6.74
CA PHE A 204 0.12 -9.09 -6.48
C PHE A 204 0.47 -10.23 -7.45
N ALA A 205 -0.42 -11.21 -7.59
CA ALA A 205 -0.21 -12.36 -8.47
C ALA A 205 0.00 -11.93 -9.94
N THR A 206 -0.70 -10.89 -10.38
CA THR A 206 -0.55 -10.33 -11.72
C THR A 206 0.76 -9.57 -11.88
N LEU A 207 1.04 -8.64 -10.98
CA LEU A 207 2.21 -7.78 -11.08
C LEU A 207 3.52 -8.54 -10.86
N PHE A 208 3.57 -9.53 -9.96
CA PHE A 208 4.75 -10.34 -9.61
C PHE A 208 4.68 -11.77 -10.19
N ALA A 209 3.97 -11.97 -11.32
CA ALA A 209 3.83 -13.27 -11.97
C ALA A 209 5.19 -13.91 -12.35
N ASP A 210 6.20 -13.09 -12.66
CA ASP A 210 7.56 -13.50 -12.96
C ASP A 210 8.34 -14.04 -11.74
N GLU A 211 7.88 -13.78 -10.52
CA GLU A 211 8.50 -14.19 -9.27
C GLU A 211 7.61 -15.10 -8.40
N LEU A 212 6.36 -15.31 -8.80
CA LEU A 212 5.40 -16.15 -8.08
C LEU A 212 5.20 -17.46 -8.86
N PRO A 213 5.72 -18.61 -8.38
CA PRO A 213 5.50 -19.89 -9.02
C PRO A 213 4.01 -20.22 -9.16
N THR A 214 3.64 -20.92 -10.23
CA THR A 214 2.26 -21.36 -10.46
C THR A 214 1.72 -22.14 -9.27
N GLY A 215 0.55 -21.75 -8.76
CA GLY A 215 -0.08 -22.37 -7.59
C GLY A 215 0.54 -21.97 -6.25
N ALA A 216 1.58 -21.12 -6.22
CA ALA A 216 2.09 -20.61 -4.95
C ALA A 216 1.12 -19.61 -4.32
N ALA A 217 1.02 -19.67 -3.00
CA ALA A 217 0.24 -18.69 -2.25
C ALA A 217 0.89 -17.29 -2.35
N VAL A 218 0.04 -16.26 -2.42
CA VAL A 218 0.48 -14.86 -2.30
C VAL A 218 1.12 -14.66 -0.92
N PRO A 219 2.26 -13.96 -0.84
CA PRO A 219 2.93 -13.68 0.42
C PRO A 219 2.03 -12.92 1.40
N ARG A 220 2.35 -13.03 2.70
CA ARG A 220 1.64 -12.26 3.73
C ARG A 220 1.90 -10.77 3.56
N ILE A 221 0.89 -9.97 3.89
CA ILE A 221 1.04 -8.51 3.98
C ILE A 221 1.77 -8.18 5.29
N THR A 222 2.64 -7.19 5.24
CA THR A 222 3.38 -6.67 6.40
C THR A 222 3.01 -5.24 6.73
N ARG A 223 2.62 -4.44 5.72
CA ARG A 223 2.31 -3.01 5.90
C ARG A 223 1.33 -2.52 4.85
N VAL A 224 0.60 -1.48 5.24
CA VAL A 224 -0.16 -0.62 4.32
C VAL A 224 0.34 0.80 4.50
N LEU A 225 0.43 1.56 3.41
CA LEU A 225 0.86 2.95 3.46
C LEU A 225 0.02 3.86 2.54
N VAL A 226 -0.01 5.13 2.92
CA VAL A 226 -0.57 6.25 2.13
C VAL A 226 0.55 7.26 1.91
N GLY A 227 0.68 7.82 0.71
CA GLY A 227 1.73 8.79 0.43
C GLY A 227 1.53 9.60 -0.84
N ALA A 228 2.51 10.45 -1.10
CA ALA A 228 2.74 11.18 -2.34
C ALA A 228 4.22 11.55 -2.42
N ASP A 229 4.71 11.75 -3.62
CA ASP A 229 6.06 12.23 -3.88
C ASP A 229 6.11 13.15 -5.09
N SER A 230 7.06 14.06 -5.08
CA SER A 230 7.30 15.05 -6.15
C SER A 230 8.77 15.49 -6.18
N ASP A 231 9.67 14.69 -5.61
CA ASP A 231 11.08 15.03 -5.47
C ASP A 231 11.88 14.87 -6.77
N ASN A 232 11.45 14.02 -7.68
CA ASN A 232 12.11 13.84 -8.97
C ASN A 232 11.82 14.99 -9.94
N THR A 233 10.58 15.48 -9.96
CA THR A 233 10.14 16.54 -10.87
C THR A 233 10.18 17.93 -10.24
N ALA A 234 10.41 18.03 -8.92
CA ALA A 234 10.26 19.26 -8.14
C ALA A 234 8.85 19.89 -8.25
N SER A 235 7.83 19.06 -8.42
CA SER A 235 6.42 19.44 -8.57
C SER A 235 5.74 19.68 -7.23
N THR A 236 4.46 20.08 -7.32
CA THR A 236 3.52 20.15 -6.19
C THR A 236 2.26 19.35 -6.51
N SER A 237 1.64 18.73 -5.50
CA SER A 237 0.29 18.19 -5.60
C SER A 237 -0.45 18.29 -4.27
N SER A 238 -1.78 18.18 -4.32
CA SER A 238 -2.64 18.18 -3.13
C SER A 238 -3.83 17.26 -3.31
N GLY A 239 -4.10 16.45 -2.30
CA GLY A 239 -5.25 15.55 -2.31
C GLY A 239 -5.60 15.04 -0.92
N TRP A 240 -6.56 14.12 -0.84
CA TRP A 240 -7.13 13.60 0.40
C TRP A 240 -7.33 12.10 0.32
N VAL A 241 -7.16 11.42 1.45
CA VAL A 241 -7.42 9.98 1.59
C VAL A 241 -8.24 9.71 2.85
N VAL A 242 -9.22 8.81 2.76
CA VAL A 242 -10.10 8.41 3.86
C VAL A 242 -10.63 6.98 3.68
N ASP A 243 -11.23 6.41 4.70
CA ASP A 243 -11.92 5.11 4.71
C ASP A 243 -11.05 3.92 4.27
N LEU A 244 -9.75 4.01 4.51
CA LEU A 244 -8.84 2.91 4.19
C LEU A 244 -9.11 1.73 5.13
N ARG A 245 -9.60 0.63 4.55
CA ARG A 245 -10.00 -0.56 5.31
C ARG A 245 -9.90 -1.83 4.49
N TRP A 246 -9.77 -2.93 5.18
CA TRP A 246 -10.01 -4.24 4.61
C TRP A 246 -11.51 -4.55 4.59
N ALA A 247 -11.97 -5.12 3.50
CA ALA A 247 -13.32 -5.66 3.37
C ALA A 247 -13.25 -7.15 3.09
N GLU A 248 -14.15 -7.91 3.71
CA GLU A 248 -14.28 -9.34 3.44
C GLU A 248 -14.84 -9.57 2.02
N ARG A 249 -14.61 -10.76 1.47
CA ARG A 249 -15.33 -11.18 0.26
C ARG A 249 -16.79 -11.28 0.64
N GLY A 250 -17.62 -10.48 -0.01
CA GLY A 250 -19.06 -10.69 0.05
C GLY A 250 -19.40 -12.12 -0.37
N PRO A 251 -20.49 -12.66 0.14
CA PRO A 251 -20.97 -14.00 -0.20
C PRO A 251 -21.20 -14.17 -1.69
#